data_1d421f4c5c6e54c9c78babb0efa22681
#
_entry.id   1d421f4c5c6e54c9c78babb0efa22681
#
_cell.length_a   1.000
_cell.length_b   1.000
_cell.length_c   1.000
_cell.angle_alpha   90.00
_cell.angle_beta   90.00
_cell.angle_gamma   90.00
#
_symmetry.space_group_name_H-M   'P 1'
#
loop_
_entity.id
_entity.type
_entity.pdbx_description
1 polymer ?
#
loop_
_entity_poly.entity_id
_entity_poly.type
_entity_poly.pdbx_seq_one_letter_code
_entity_poly.pdbx_strand_id
1 'polypeptide(L)'
;YETVKKAVKQAESLENVNDASAIRVNPTHFAVALKYDVGEIGAPKVLAMGRGKIAEKIIEKGKEADIFIYRHKLLARALYFTSELGQEISDKLYTAVAIALAYIYKVNKGEDIIEPDIELPNDLMFNEDGTTNEKKSK
;
A
#
# COMPACT_ATOMS: atom_id res chain seq x y z
N TYR A 1 -2.55 21.31 14.37
CA TYR A 1 -1.68 21.73 13.25
C TYR A 1 -1.16 20.54 12.45
N GLU A 2 -0.57 19.57 13.11
CA GLU A 2 -0.06 18.36 12.43
C GLU A 2 -1.17 17.57 11.75
N THR A 3 -2.33 17.48 12.36
CA THR A 3 -3.46 16.77 11.79
C THR A 3 -3.95 17.44 10.50
N VAL A 4 -4.03 18.77 10.49
CA VAL A 4 -4.44 19.53 9.30
C VAL A 4 -3.42 19.36 8.17
N LYS A 5 -2.14 19.45 8.49
CA LYS A 5 -1.06 19.28 7.52
C LYS A 5 -1.10 17.88 6.90
N LYS A 6 -1.35 16.86 7.71
CA LYS A 6 -1.47 15.48 7.24
C LYS A 6 -2.68 15.31 6.31
N ALA A 7 -3.80 15.90 6.67
CA ALA A 7 -5.01 15.83 5.84
C ALA A 7 -4.81 16.49 4.49
N VAL A 8 -4.13 17.64 4.46
CA VAL A 8 -3.81 18.34 3.20
C VAL A 8 -2.92 17.48 2.31
N LYS A 9 -1.87 16.87 2.89
CA LYS A 9 -0.98 15.98 2.12
C LYS A 9 -1.72 14.79 1.54
N GLN A 10 -2.61 14.17 2.31
CA GLN A 10 -3.40 13.04 1.84
C GLN A 10 -4.36 13.47 0.72
N ALA A 11 -4.99 14.62 0.85
CA ALA A 11 -5.87 15.14 -0.20
C ALA A 11 -5.13 15.42 -1.50
N GLU A 12 -3.94 16.02 -1.41
CA GLU A 12 -3.10 16.28 -2.59
C GLU A 12 -2.69 14.98 -3.27
N SER A 13 -2.41 13.94 -2.49
CA SER A 13 -1.97 12.66 -3.03
C SER A 13 -3.03 11.95 -3.86
N LEU A 14 -4.31 12.31 -3.72
CA LEU A 14 -5.38 11.67 -4.48
C LEU A 14 -5.23 11.88 -5.99
N GLU A 15 -4.60 12.95 -6.43
CA GLU A 15 -4.35 13.19 -7.85
C GLU A 15 -3.32 12.23 -8.41
N ASN A 16 -2.42 11.71 -7.57
CA ASN A 16 -1.36 10.81 -8.00
C ASN A 16 -1.84 9.38 -8.24
N VAL A 17 -3.06 9.06 -7.82
CA VAL A 17 -3.58 7.68 -7.93
C VAL A 17 -3.61 7.22 -9.39
N ASN A 18 -3.88 8.13 -10.33
CA ASN A 18 -3.93 7.80 -11.75
C ASN A 18 -2.59 7.28 -12.29
N ASP A 19 -1.48 7.64 -11.65
CA ASP A 19 -0.15 7.22 -12.06
C ASP A 19 0.34 5.97 -11.31
N ALA A 20 -0.47 5.47 -10.37
CA ALA A 20 -0.08 4.32 -9.56
C ALA A 20 -0.14 3.03 -10.37
N SER A 21 0.78 2.11 -10.09
CA SER A 21 0.80 0.79 -10.71
C SER A 21 -0.10 -0.20 -9.96
N ALA A 22 -0.27 0.00 -8.66
CA ALA A 22 -1.09 -0.87 -7.81
C ALA A 22 -1.48 -0.14 -6.53
N ILE A 23 -2.62 -0.54 -5.96
CA ILE A 23 -3.10 -0.03 -4.68
C ILE A 23 -3.15 -1.17 -3.66
N ARG A 24 -2.57 -0.95 -2.50
CA ARG A 24 -2.65 -1.86 -1.36
C ARG A 24 -3.80 -1.44 -0.46
N VAL A 25 -4.75 -2.34 -0.24
CA VAL A 25 -6.00 -2.01 0.44
C VAL A 25 -6.26 -2.92 1.62
N ASN A 26 -6.69 -2.31 2.72
CA ASN A 26 -7.55 -2.96 3.69
C ASN A 26 -8.95 -2.41 3.41
N PRO A 27 -9.94 -3.24 3.05
CA PRO A 27 -11.23 -2.76 2.53
C PRO A 27 -11.94 -1.74 3.42
N THR A 28 -11.70 -1.75 4.72
CA THR A 28 -12.41 -0.90 5.66
C THR A 28 -11.62 0.32 6.13
N HIS A 29 -10.27 0.26 6.15
CA HIS A 29 -9.50 1.25 6.88
C HIS A 29 -8.31 1.87 6.18
N PHE A 30 -7.55 1.14 5.37
CA PHE A 30 -6.26 1.61 4.86
C PHE A 30 -6.12 1.37 3.37
N ALA A 31 -5.48 2.33 2.68
CA ALA A 31 -5.10 2.18 1.28
C ALA A 31 -3.78 2.88 1.03
N VAL A 32 -2.92 2.25 0.23
CA VAL A 32 -1.64 2.82 -0.18
C VAL A 32 -1.47 2.57 -1.67
N ALA A 33 -1.26 3.64 -2.43
CA ALA A 33 -1.01 3.54 -3.86
C ALA A 33 0.48 3.62 -4.10
N LEU A 34 0.99 2.64 -4.85
CA LEU A 34 2.42 2.53 -5.13
C LEU A 34 2.70 2.68 -6.62
N LYS A 35 3.81 3.32 -6.93
CA LYS A 35 4.33 3.38 -8.30
C LYS A 35 5.61 2.58 -8.40
N TYR A 36 5.64 1.66 -9.36
CA TYR A 36 6.84 0.89 -9.66
C TYR A 36 6.87 0.58 -11.14
N ASP A 37 7.90 1.04 -11.82
CA ASP A 37 8.09 0.77 -13.24
C ASP A 37 9.04 -0.42 -13.40
N VAL A 38 8.58 -1.44 -14.11
CA VAL A 38 9.36 -2.66 -14.34
C VAL A 38 10.67 -2.30 -15.04
N GLY A 39 11.78 -2.75 -14.47
CA GLY A 39 13.10 -2.47 -15.02
C GLY A 39 13.78 -1.23 -14.47
N GLU A 40 13.10 -0.41 -13.70
CA GLU A 40 13.74 0.71 -13.02
C GLU A 40 14.51 0.24 -11.80
N ILE A 41 15.57 0.98 -11.49
CA ILE A 41 16.38 0.75 -10.29
C ILE A 41 15.70 1.48 -9.13
N GLY A 42 15.56 0.79 -8.01
CA GLY A 42 15.00 1.37 -6.80
C GLY A 42 13.72 0.70 -6.37
N ALA A 43 13.22 1.13 -5.24
CA ALA A 43 12.02 0.56 -4.64
C ALA A 43 10.77 1.31 -5.11
N PRO A 44 9.58 0.69 -4.99
CA PRO A 44 8.34 1.39 -5.26
C PRO A 44 8.20 2.63 -4.39
N LYS A 45 7.59 3.67 -4.95
CA LYS A 45 7.32 4.92 -4.24
C LYS A 45 5.86 5.03 -3.86
N VAL A 46 5.58 5.68 -2.75
CA VAL A 46 4.23 5.89 -2.26
C VAL A 46 3.66 7.15 -2.91
N LEU A 47 2.65 6.99 -3.76
CA LEU A 47 1.99 8.10 -4.43
C LEU A 47 0.79 8.64 -3.65
N ALA A 48 0.10 7.76 -2.94
CA ALA A 48 -1.06 8.14 -2.14
C ALA A 48 -1.18 7.17 -0.97
N MET A 49 -1.66 7.67 0.15
CA MET A 49 -1.91 6.83 1.30
C MET A 49 -2.98 7.47 2.18
N GLY A 50 -3.78 6.65 2.83
CA GLY A 50 -4.82 7.15 3.69
C GLY A 50 -5.52 6.04 4.45
N ARG A 51 -6.37 6.46 5.38
CA ARG A 51 -7.22 5.57 6.15
C ARG A 51 -8.65 6.13 6.17
N GLY A 52 -9.61 5.29 6.53
CA GLY A 52 -11.01 5.69 6.60
C GLY A 52 -11.53 6.19 5.25
N LYS A 53 -12.15 7.35 5.24
CA LYS A 53 -12.74 7.94 4.03
C LYS A 53 -11.71 8.27 2.97
N ILE A 54 -10.49 8.63 3.35
CA ILE A 54 -9.43 8.89 2.40
C ILE A 54 -9.06 7.58 1.70
N ALA A 55 -8.98 6.48 2.44
CA ALA A 55 -8.73 5.17 1.84
C ALA A 55 -9.80 4.80 0.82
N GLU A 56 -11.06 5.03 1.14
CA GLU A 56 -12.18 4.77 0.22
C GLU A 56 -12.05 5.58 -1.07
N LYS A 57 -11.65 6.85 -0.97
CA LYS A 57 -11.46 7.70 -2.13
C LYS A 57 -10.29 7.24 -3.00
N ILE A 58 -9.21 6.78 -2.38
CA ILE A 58 -8.07 6.22 -3.11
C ILE A 58 -8.50 4.99 -3.90
N ILE A 59 -9.25 4.09 -3.28
CA ILE A 59 -9.77 2.89 -3.95
C ILE A 59 -10.68 3.26 -5.11
N GLU A 60 -11.58 4.21 -4.91
CA GLU A 60 -12.50 4.67 -5.94
C GLU A 60 -11.76 5.22 -7.15
N LYS A 61 -10.77 6.09 -6.91
CA LYS A 61 -9.95 6.63 -7.99
C LYS A 61 -9.13 5.55 -8.70
N GLY A 62 -8.64 4.57 -7.96
CA GLY A 62 -7.93 3.45 -8.54
C GLY A 62 -8.81 2.64 -9.46
N LYS A 63 -10.06 2.40 -9.08
CA LYS A 63 -11.03 1.69 -9.94
C LYS A 63 -11.33 2.48 -11.21
N GLU A 64 -11.50 3.79 -11.10
CA GLU A 64 -11.75 4.66 -12.25
C GLU A 64 -10.58 4.65 -13.24
N ALA A 65 -9.36 4.50 -12.74
CA ALA A 65 -8.14 4.50 -13.55
C ALA A 65 -7.71 3.10 -14.01
N ASP A 66 -8.53 2.07 -13.75
CA ASP A 66 -8.24 0.67 -14.08
C ASP A 66 -6.95 0.16 -13.43
N ILE A 67 -6.66 0.63 -12.24
CA ILE A 67 -5.49 0.18 -11.48
C ILE A 67 -5.86 -1.08 -10.71
N PHE A 68 -4.97 -2.08 -10.72
CA PHE A 68 -5.21 -3.33 -10.00
C PHE A 68 -5.22 -3.05 -8.49
N ILE A 69 -6.29 -3.48 -7.81
CA ILE A 69 -6.43 -3.33 -6.37
C ILE A 69 -6.14 -4.67 -5.71
N TYR A 70 -5.03 -4.71 -4.97
CA TYR A 70 -4.64 -5.91 -4.24
C TYR A 70 -5.06 -5.79 -2.78
N ARG A 71 -5.88 -6.73 -2.33
CA ARG A 71 -6.45 -6.68 -0.99
C ARG A 71 -5.63 -7.53 -0.03
N HIS A 72 -4.87 -6.88 0.83
CA HIS A 72 -4.08 -7.55 1.85
C HIS A 72 -4.03 -6.66 3.09
N LYS A 73 -4.81 -7.00 4.07
CA LYS A 73 -5.01 -6.21 5.28
C LYS A 73 -3.71 -5.84 6.01
N LEU A 74 -2.89 -6.85 6.28
CA LEU A 74 -1.66 -6.64 7.04
C LEU A 74 -0.61 -5.87 6.24
N LEU A 75 -0.51 -6.12 4.96
CA LEU A 75 0.43 -5.40 4.10
C LEU A 75 0.03 -3.93 3.95
N ALA A 76 -1.26 -3.65 3.80
CA ALA A 76 -1.74 -2.28 3.71
C ALA A 76 -1.40 -1.49 4.98
N ARG A 77 -1.61 -2.09 6.14
CA ARG A 77 -1.27 -1.46 7.41
C ARG A 77 0.24 -1.24 7.56
N ALA A 78 1.03 -2.25 7.22
CA ALA A 78 2.49 -2.13 7.30
C ALA A 78 3.00 -1.00 6.42
N LEU A 79 2.50 -0.90 5.20
CA LEU A 79 2.86 0.19 4.29
C LEU A 79 2.43 1.55 4.86
N TYR A 80 1.21 1.64 5.36
CA TYR A 80 0.70 2.90 5.87
C TYR A 80 1.53 3.42 7.05
N PHE A 81 1.85 2.55 8.02
CA PHE A 81 2.54 2.98 9.24
C PHE A 81 4.05 3.13 9.08
N THR A 82 4.65 2.61 8.01
CA THR A 82 6.08 2.72 7.77
C THR A 82 6.46 3.63 6.62
N SER A 83 5.49 4.13 5.86
CA SER A 83 5.76 4.89 4.64
C SER A 83 5.53 6.38 4.83
N GLU A 84 6.19 7.16 3.97
CA GLU A 84 5.93 8.59 3.84
C GLU A 84 5.58 8.89 2.38
N LEU A 85 4.66 9.83 2.20
CA LEU A 85 4.19 10.23 0.88
C LEU A 85 5.34 10.73 0.02
N GLY A 86 5.43 10.22 -1.19
CA GLY A 86 6.48 10.61 -2.15
C GLY A 86 7.80 9.89 -1.97
N GLN A 87 7.94 9.08 -0.93
CA GLN A 87 9.17 8.36 -0.63
C GLN A 87 9.07 6.90 -1.03
N GLU A 88 10.22 6.24 -1.15
CA GLU A 88 10.26 4.80 -1.36
C GLU A 88 9.76 4.08 -0.11
N ILE A 89 9.21 2.88 -0.30
CA ILE A 89 8.77 2.05 0.81
C ILE A 89 9.96 1.64 1.68
N SER A 90 9.66 1.23 2.93
CA SER A 90 10.68 0.72 3.84
C SER A 90 11.35 -0.53 3.25
N ASP A 91 12.66 -0.64 3.43
CA ASP A 91 13.41 -1.81 2.97
C ASP A 91 12.94 -3.11 3.64
N LYS A 92 12.36 -3.00 4.83
CA LYS A 92 11.79 -4.16 5.54
C LYS A 92 10.60 -4.76 4.81
N LEU A 93 9.98 -4.02 3.90
CA LEU A 93 8.83 -4.49 3.15
C LEU A 93 9.15 -4.83 1.70
N TYR A 94 10.41 -4.75 1.28
CA TYR A 94 10.79 -5.01 -0.10
C TYR A 94 10.34 -6.39 -0.57
N THR A 95 10.62 -7.43 0.19
CA THR A 95 10.28 -8.79 -0.20
C THR A 95 8.77 -8.99 -0.32
N ALA A 96 8.02 -8.51 0.67
CA ALA A 96 6.56 -8.65 0.68
C ALA A 96 5.93 -7.92 -0.52
N VAL A 97 6.37 -6.70 -0.77
CA VAL A 97 5.83 -5.90 -1.88
C VAL A 97 6.26 -6.49 -3.22
N ALA A 98 7.49 -7.00 -3.33
CA ALA A 98 7.96 -7.63 -4.57
C ALA A 98 7.12 -8.86 -4.91
N ILE A 99 6.78 -9.68 -3.94
CA ILE A 99 5.92 -10.86 -4.14
C ILE A 99 4.55 -10.42 -4.64
N ALA A 100 3.98 -9.40 -4.02
CA ALA A 100 2.66 -8.88 -4.42
C ALA A 100 2.69 -8.31 -5.84
N LEU A 101 3.72 -7.52 -6.17
CA LEU A 101 3.85 -6.93 -7.50
C LEU A 101 4.06 -7.98 -8.58
N ALA A 102 4.85 -9.02 -8.28
CA ALA A 102 5.03 -10.13 -9.22
C ALA A 102 3.71 -10.84 -9.51
N TYR A 103 2.91 -11.06 -8.47
CA TYR A 103 1.59 -11.66 -8.62
C TYR A 103 0.68 -10.78 -9.50
N ILE A 104 0.63 -9.48 -9.21
CA ILE A 104 -0.18 -8.51 -9.96
C ILE A 104 0.24 -8.49 -11.44
N TYR A 105 1.54 -8.49 -11.70
CA TYR A 105 2.08 -8.47 -13.06
C TYR A 105 1.63 -9.69 -13.85
N LYS A 106 1.67 -10.87 -13.23
CA LYS A 106 1.24 -12.11 -13.89
C LYS A 106 -0.26 -12.14 -14.14
N VAL A 107 -1.04 -11.67 -13.17
CA VAL A 107 -2.51 -11.58 -13.32
C VAL A 107 -2.86 -10.64 -14.47
N ASN A 108 -2.18 -9.50 -14.58
CA ASN A 108 -2.42 -8.55 -15.66
C ASN A 108 -2.07 -9.09 -17.03
N LYS A 109 -1.17 -10.07 -17.10
CA LYS A 109 -0.86 -10.77 -18.36
C LYS A 109 -1.85 -11.86 -18.71
N GLY A 110 -2.85 -12.08 -17.87
CA GLY A 110 -3.84 -13.11 -18.09
C GLY A 110 -3.43 -14.49 -17.61
N GLU A 111 -2.33 -14.61 -16.89
CA GLU A 111 -1.89 -15.89 -16.34
C GLU A 111 -2.80 -16.30 -15.18
N ASP A 112 -3.13 -17.58 -15.14
CA ASP A 112 -3.94 -18.15 -14.07
C ASP A 112 -3.02 -18.70 -12.99
N ILE A 113 -2.76 -17.90 -11.97
CA ILE A 113 -1.84 -18.27 -10.89
C ILE A 113 -2.54 -18.14 -9.54
N ILE A 114 -2.02 -18.92 -8.58
CA ILE A 114 -2.51 -18.90 -7.21
C ILE A 114 -1.95 -17.67 -6.50
N GLU A 115 -2.79 -16.96 -5.76
CA GLU A 115 -2.36 -15.82 -4.96
C GLU A 115 -1.32 -16.28 -3.92
N PRO A 116 -0.15 -15.64 -3.86
CA PRO A 116 0.89 -16.03 -2.93
C PRO A 116 0.52 -15.68 -1.50
N ASP A 117 1.06 -16.48 -0.56
CA ASP A 117 0.94 -16.19 0.85
C ASP A 117 2.09 -15.22 1.21
N ILE A 118 1.74 -14.03 1.68
CA ILE A 118 2.72 -13.02 2.04
C ILE A 118 2.83 -12.96 3.55
N GLU A 119 3.98 -13.33 4.07
CA GLU A 119 4.23 -13.29 5.50
C GLU A 119 4.99 -12.02 5.88
N LEU A 120 4.63 -11.46 7.03
CA LEU A 120 5.30 -10.29 7.57
C LEU A 120 5.90 -10.63 8.93
N PRO A 121 7.08 -10.05 9.26
CA PRO A 121 7.62 -10.18 10.60
C PRO A 121 6.66 -9.62 11.65
N ASN A 122 6.72 -10.13 12.87
CA ASN A 122 5.83 -9.68 13.94
C ASN A 122 5.92 -8.16 14.20
N ASP A 123 7.09 -7.58 14.05
CA ASP A 123 7.28 -6.14 14.25
C ASP A 123 6.69 -5.29 13.12
N LEU A 124 6.24 -5.92 12.04
CA LEU A 124 5.57 -5.26 10.93
C LEU A 124 4.10 -5.64 10.80
N MET A 125 3.58 -6.41 11.74
CA MET A 125 2.17 -6.78 11.78
C MET A 125 1.40 -5.78 12.62
N PHE A 126 1.03 -4.66 12.01
CA PHE A 126 0.38 -3.56 12.70
C PHE A 126 -1.11 -3.79 12.92
N ASN A 127 -1.58 -3.34 14.08
CA ASN A 127 -3.01 -3.19 14.36
C ASN A 127 -3.50 -1.87 13.78
N GLU A 128 -4.80 -1.64 13.82
CA GLU A 128 -5.38 -0.40 13.29
C GLU A 128 -4.87 0.87 13.97
N ASP A 129 -4.43 0.75 15.22
CA ASP A 129 -3.92 1.89 16.00
C ASP A 129 -2.42 2.11 15.85
N GLY A 130 -1.74 1.29 15.04
CA GLY A 130 -0.30 1.40 14.82
C GLY A 130 0.56 0.61 15.78
N THR A 131 -0.04 -0.12 16.73
CA THR A 131 0.73 -1.01 17.60
C THR A 131 1.03 -2.32 16.89
N THR A 132 2.07 -3.02 17.33
CA THR A 132 2.44 -4.31 16.76
C THR A 132 2.28 -5.43 17.78
N ASN A 133 2.15 -6.65 17.27
CA ASN A 133 2.00 -7.83 18.12
C ASN A 133 3.23 -8.08 19.00
N GLU A 134 4.38 -7.62 18.58
CA GLU A 134 5.60 -7.79 19.35
C GLU A 134 5.50 -7.16 20.73
N LYS A 135 4.84 -6.00 20.84
CA LYS A 135 4.65 -5.31 22.11
C LYS A 135 3.69 -6.03 23.04
N LYS A 136 2.81 -6.86 22.50
CA LYS A 136 1.80 -7.58 23.28
C LYS A 136 2.31 -8.90 23.86
N SER A 137 3.40 -9.42 23.32
CA SER A 137 3.93 -10.71 23.77
C SER A 137 4.76 -10.62 25.04
N LYS A 138 4.81 -9.45 25.62
CA LYS A 138 5.39 -9.27 26.95
C LYS A 138 4.28 -9.02 27.98
#